data_d30c359e8ca4f20f448330efc977a86c
#
_entry.id   d30c359e8ca4f20f448330efc977a86c
#
_cell.length_a   1.000
_cell.length_b   1.000
_cell.length_c   1.000
_cell.angle_alpha   90.00
_cell.angle_beta   90.00
_cell.angle_gamma   90.00
#
_symmetry.space_group_name_H-M   'P 1'
#
loop_
_entity.id
_entity.type
_entity.pdbx_description
1 polymer ?
#
loop_
_entity_poly.entity_id
_entity_poly.type
_entity_poly.pdbx_seq_one_letter_code
_entity_poly.pdbx_strand_id
1 'polypeptide(L)'
;MIYLGFNSTTPIDERVLDEMIKVYKNVIGNADSRTHIFGDEARLVVEKARNEVADLLGINKDEVFFTSGATESNNIVFQGLIEYANETGKKHIVTTSIEHKAILETCKFLEKKGFEVSYLKPGNDGRILLNDVKKYVRDDTLIVSVMHVNNETGIIQPVQEIGDYLVNKEVYFHVDATQSFGKLVDELKQIKYDMLSMSA
;
A
#
# COMPACT_ATOMS: atom_id res chain seq x y z
N MET A 1 -1.77 -29.49 -15.38
CA MET A 1 -0.82 -28.57 -14.70
C MET A 1 -1.61 -27.86 -13.61
N ILE A 2 -1.13 -27.84 -12.37
CA ILE A 2 -1.78 -27.13 -11.26
C ILE A 2 -1.01 -25.84 -11.04
N TYR A 3 -1.71 -24.67 -11.09
CA TYR A 3 -1.12 -23.38 -10.79
C TYR A 3 -1.35 -23.04 -9.31
N LEU A 4 -0.27 -22.81 -8.57
CA LEU A 4 -0.30 -22.52 -7.13
C LEU A 4 0.11 -21.08 -6.78
N GLY A 5 0.31 -20.24 -7.80
CA GLY A 5 0.81 -18.86 -7.64
C GLY A 5 -0.27 -17.79 -7.42
N PHE A 6 -1.44 -18.13 -6.87
CA PHE A 6 -2.58 -17.20 -6.71
C PHE A 6 -2.28 -16.01 -5.78
N ASN A 7 -1.24 -16.09 -4.95
CA ASN A 7 -0.79 -14.94 -4.19
C ASN A 7 -0.02 -13.88 -5.02
N SER A 8 0.53 -14.28 -6.16
CA SER A 8 1.24 -13.34 -7.05
C SER A 8 0.34 -12.79 -8.13
N THR A 9 -0.42 -13.67 -8.77
CA THR A 9 -1.31 -13.32 -9.90
C THR A 9 -2.54 -14.20 -9.89
N THR A 10 -3.70 -13.61 -10.20
CA THR A 10 -4.97 -14.32 -10.35
C THR A 10 -5.61 -13.95 -11.67
N PRO A 11 -6.45 -14.82 -12.26
CA PRO A 11 -7.33 -14.42 -13.35
C PRO A 11 -8.23 -13.25 -12.91
N ILE A 12 -8.55 -12.36 -13.85
CA ILE A 12 -9.54 -11.32 -13.62
C ILE A 12 -10.91 -11.97 -13.40
N ASP A 13 -11.66 -11.53 -12.40
CA ASP A 13 -13.05 -11.96 -12.20
C ASP A 13 -13.89 -11.53 -13.42
N GLU A 14 -14.71 -12.43 -13.93
CA GLU A 14 -15.53 -12.18 -15.14
C GLU A 14 -16.43 -10.95 -15.00
N ARG A 15 -16.97 -10.69 -13.80
CA ARG A 15 -17.78 -9.50 -13.52
C ARG A 15 -16.99 -8.21 -13.65
N VAL A 16 -15.72 -8.23 -13.20
CA VAL A 16 -14.80 -7.10 -13.32
C VAL A 16 -14.44 -6.88 -14.79
N LEU A 17 -14.11 -7.95 -15.52
CA LEU A 17 -13.80 -7.89 -16.93
C LEU A 17 -14.97 -7.31 -17.75
N ASP A 18 -16.18 -7.75 -17.48
CA ASP A 18 -17.39 -7.25 -18.13
C ASP A 18 -17.59 -5.75 -17.90
N GLU A 19 -17.36 -5.28 -16.66
CA GLU A 19 -17.48 -3.85 -16.34
C GLU A 19 -16.37 -3.03 -17.03
N MET A 20 -15.13 -3.52 -17.04
CA MET A 20 -14.03 -2.88 -17.79
C MET A 20 -14.38 -2.74 -19.28
N ILE A 21 -14.91 -3.81 -19.90
CA ILE A 21 -15.32 -3.79 -21.31
C ILE A 21 -16.43 -2.75 -21.55
N LYS A 22 -17.40 -2.62 -20.65
CA LYS A 22 -18.47 -1.61 -20.76
C LYS A 22 -17.88 -0.19 -20.72
N VAL A 23 -16.98 0.07 -19.76
CA VAL A 23 -16.31 1.37 -19.64
C VAL A 23 -15.51 1.67 -20.90
N TYR A 24 -14.67 0.76 -21.37
CA TYR A 24 -13.85 0.96 -22.59
C TYR A 24 -14.68 1.20 -23.86
N LYS A 25 -15.85 0.60 -23.95
CA LYS A 25 -16.72 0.77 -25.14
C LYS A 25 -17.56 2.05 -25.11
N ASN A 26 -17.95 2.51 -23.95
CA ASN A 26 -18.99 3.53 -23.82
C ASN A 26 -18.48 4.86 -23.22
N VAL A 27 -17.38 4.85 -22.46
CA VAL A 27 -16.83 6.03 -21.78
C VAL A 27 -15.54 6.45 -22.49
N ILE A 28 -15.67 7.35 -23.46
CA ILE A 28 -14.55 7.78 -24.32
C ILE A 28 -13.89 9.09 -23.88
N GLY A 29 -14.44 9.74 -22.83
CA GLY A 29 -13.99 11.05 -22.37
C GLY A 29 -12.74 10.98 -21.50
N ASN A 30 -12.06 12.12 -21.37
CA ASN A 30 -11.03 12.33 -20.36
C ASN A 30 -11.67 12.89 -19.09
N ALA A 31 -11.50 12.21 -17.97
CA ALA A 31 -12.07 12.60 -16.67
C ALA A 31 -11.64 14.00 -16.19
N ASP A 32 -10.49 14.51 -16.63
CA ASP A 32 -10.01 15.86 -16.32
C ASP A 32 -10.62 16.95 -17.19
N SER A 33 -11.29 16.60 -18.28
CA SER A 33 -11.97 17.56 -19.14
C SER A 33 -13.22 18.09 -18.48
N ARG A 34 -13.37 19.43 -18.43
CA ARG A 34 -14.50 20.14 -17.82
C ARG A 34 -15.36 20.89 -18.85
N THR A 35 -15.10 20.69 -20.14
CA THR A 35 -15.68 21.50 -21.21
C THR A 35 -16.78 20.79 -22.00
N HIS A 36 -17.02 19.50 -21.74
CA HIS A 36 -17.99 18.71 -22.48
C HIS A 36 -18.49 17.49 -21.69
N ILE A 37 -19.68 17.01 -22.03
CA ILE A 37 -20.39 15.92 -21.34
C ILE A 37 -19.56 14.62 -21.26
N PHE A 38 -18.76 14.29 -22.26
CA PHE A 38 -17.93 13.07 -22.25
C PHE A 38 -16.89 13.09 -21.12
N GLY A 39 -16.35 14.28 -20.79
CA GLY A 39 -15.47 14.44 -19.61
C GLY A 39 -16.21 14.24 -18.29
N ASP A 40 -17.44 14.74 -18.20
CA ASP A 40 -18.28 14.57 -17.02
C ASP A 40 -18.64 13.09 -16.81
N GLU A 41 -19.00 12.37 -17.86
CA GLU A 41 -19.29 10.92 -17.80
C GLU A 41 -18.08 10.13 -17.34
N ALA A 42 -16.89 10.40 -17.90
CA ALA A 42 -15.66 9.75 -17.49
C ALA A 42 -15.31 10.04 -16.01
N ARG A 43 -15.48 11.29 -15.58
CA ARG A 43 -15.24 11.69 -14.18
C ARG A 43 -16.20 10.97 -13.22
N LEU A 44 -17.46 10.82 -13.57
CA LEU A 44 -18.45 10.10 -12.75
C LEU A 44 -18.02 8.65 -12.52
N VAL A 45 -17.45 7.97 -13.52
CA VAL A 45 -16.93 6.60 -13.38
C VAL A 45 -15.76 6.55 -12.39
N VAL A 46 -14.80 7.49 -12.52
CA VAL A 46 -13.64 7.56 -11.62
C VAL A 46 -14.07 7.89 -10.19
N GLU A 47 -14.95 8.87 -10.01
CA GLU A 47 -15.44 9.26 -8.67
C GLU A 47 -16.28 8.16 -8.02
N LYS A 48 -17.06 7.41 -8.80
CA LYS A 48 -17.79 6.25 -8.30
C LYS A 48 -16.81 5.20 -7.77
N ALA A 49 -15.79 4.83 -8.54
CA ALA A 49 -14.77 3.87 -8.11
C ALA A 49 -14.02 4.34 -6.85
N ARG A 50 -13.71 5.64 -6.77
CA ARG A 50 -13.08 6.27 -5.59
C ARG A 50 -13.94 6.14 -4.35
N ASN A 51 -15.24 6.45 -4.47
CA ASN A 51 -16.18 6.30 -3.37
C ASN A 51 -16.32 4.83 -2.92
N GLU A 52 -16.40 3.88 -3.86
CA GLU A 52 -16.51 2.46 -3.55
C GLU A 52 -15.29 1.95 -2.75
N VAL A 53 -14.08 2.38 -3.11
CA VAL A 53 -12.86 2.05 -2.33
C VAL A 53 -12.90 2.70 -0.95
N ALA A 54 -13.28 3.99 -0.88
CA ALA A 54 -13.37 4.71 0.39
C ALA A 54 -14.40 4.09 1.34
N ASP A 55 -15.60 3.79 0.84
CA ASP A 55 -16.66 3.13 1.61
C ASP A 55 -16.25 1.75 2.10
N LEU A 56 -15.55 1.00 1.23
CA LEU A 56 -15.05 -0.34 1.56
C LEU A 56 -14.06 -0.31 2.72
N LEU A 57 -13.20 0.71 2.81
CA LEU A 57 -12.21 0.88 3.87
C LEU A 57 -12.71 1.72 5.05
N GLY A 58 -13.83 2.43 4.89
CA GLY A 58 -14.37 3.33 5.92
C GLY A 58 -13.55 4.62 6.08
N ILE A 59 -12.97 5.13 4.98
CA ILE A 59 -12.14 6.34 4.92
C ILE A 59 -12.82 7.43 4.06
N ASN A 60 -12.25 8.64 4.04
CA ASN A 60 -12.73 9.68 3.16
C ASN A 60 -12.26 9.41 1.71
N LYS A 61 -13.11 9.71 0.73
CA LYS A 61 -12.76 9.57 -0.69
C LYS A 61 -11.53 10.39 -1.10
N ASP A 62 -11.30 11.53 -0.45
CA ASP A 62 -10.15 12.39 -0.73
C ASP A 62 -8.82 11.80 -0.24
N GLU A 63 -8.88 10.70 0.52
CA GLU A 63 -7.71 9.90 0.94
C GLU A 63 -7.38 8.77 -0.05
N VAL A 64 -8.20 8.60 -1.11
CA VAL A 64 -7.97 7.57 -2.14
C VAL A 64 -7.27 8.18 -3.36
N PHE A 65 -6.11 7.67 -3.71
CA PHE A 65 -5.31 8.09 -4.87
C PHE A 65 -5.13 6.93 -5.84
N PHE A 66 -5.56 7.12 -7.09
CA PHE A 66 -5.30 6.15 -8.15
C PHE A 66 -3.91 6.37 -8.74
N THR A 67 -3.18 5.27 -8.92
CA THR A 67 -1.83 5.24 -9.49
C THR A 67 -1.79 4.21 -10.62
N SER A 68 -0.65 4.07 -11.28
CA SER A 68 -0.46 3.05 -12.32
C SER A 68 -0.34 1.62 -11.75
N GLY A 69 -0.24 1.46 -10.43
CA GLY A 69 -0.15 0.18 -9.74
C GLY A 69 0.60 0.26 -8.41
N ALA A 70 0.66 -0.85 -7.67
CA ALA A 70 1.26 -0.93 -6.34
C ALA A 70 2.71 -0.44 -6.28
N THR A 71 3.50 -0.65 -7.34
CA THR A 71 4.89 -0.16 -7.40
C THR A 71 4.95 1.37 -7.31
N GLU A 72 4.10 2.07 -8.04
CA GLU A 72 4.03 3.53 -7.96
C GLU A 72 3.50 3.96 -6.60
N SER A 73 2.43 3.35 -6.09
CA SER A 73 1.87 3.64 -4.77
C SER A 73 2.94 3.53 -3.68
N ASN A 74 3.68 2.43 -3.63
CA ASN A 74 4.77 2.23 -2.69
C ASN A 74 5.86 3.31 -2.82
N ASN A 75 6.24 3.68 -4.05
CA ASN A 75 7.24 4.73 -4.29
C ASN A 75 6.75 6.11 -3.83
N ILE A 76 5.47 6.45 -4.05
CA ILE A 76 4.87 7.71 -3.61
C ILE A 76 4.95 7.84 -2.08
N VAL A 77 4.66 6.77 -1.35
CA VAL A 77 4.75 6.75 0.12
C VAL A 77 6.15 7.17 0.58
N PHE A 78 7.18 6.50 0.12
CA PHE A 78 8.54 6.76 0.58
C PHE A 78 9.11 8.09 0.07
N GLN A 79 8.91 8.39 -1.21
CA GLN A 79 9.46 9.60 -1.82
C GLN A 79 8.73 10.86 -1.34
N GLY A 80 7.42 10.75 -1.09
CA GLY A 80 6.62 11.85 -0.54
C GLY A 80 7.04 12.30 0.85
N LEU A 81 7.72 11.45 1.61
CA LEU A 81 8.21 11.77 2.95
C LEU A 81 9.64 12.38 2.98
N ILE A 82 10.33 12.48 1.83
CA ILE A 82 11.73 12.96 1.81
C ILE A 82 11.85 14.39 2.33
N GLU A 83 10.95 15.28 1.94
CA GLU A 83 10.99 16.69 2.37
C GLU A 83 10.77 16.79 3.88
N TYR A 84 9.73 16.13 4.38
CA TYR A 84 9.46 16.05 5.82
C TYR A 84 10.63 15.45 6.61
N ALA A 85 11.28 14.42 6.07
CA ALA A 85 12.47 13.81 6.68
C ALA A 85 13.65 14.79 6.76
N ASN A 86 13.82 15.64 5.74
CA ASN A 86 14.89 16.66 5.73
C ASN A 86 14.60 17.78 6.74
N GLU A 87 13.36 18.18 6.91
CA GLU A 87 12.93 19.21 7.85
C GLU A 87 13.02 18.75 9.31
N THR A 88 12.63 17.51 9.57
CA THR A 88 12.57 16.95 10.93
C THR A 88 13.84 16.24 11.38
N GLY A 89 14.72 15.91 10.45
CA GLY A 89 15.90 15.09 10.71
C GLY A 89 15.59 13.59 10.87
N LYS A 90 14.33 13.17 10.74
CA LYS A 90 13.92 11.75 10.82
C LYS A 90 14.29 11.02 9.53
N LYS A 91 15.40 10.29 9.54
CA LYS A 91 15.93 9.61 8.35
C LYS A 91 16.10 8.11 8.52
N HIS A 92 15.47 7.51 9.53
CA HIS A 92 15.49 6.08 9.74
C HIS A 92 14.20 5.42 9.22
N ILE A 93 14.35 4.33 8.51
CA ILE A 93 13.26 3.51 7.94
C ILE A 93 13.36 2.11 8.55
N VAL A 94 12.25 1.59 9.04
CA VAL A 94 12.14 0.19 9.46
C VAL A 94 11.27 -0.54 8.44
N THR A 95 11.78 -1.58 7.83
CA THR A 95 11.03 -2.43 6.90
C THR A 95 11.42 -3.89 7.06
N THR A 96 10.91 -4.77 6.22
CA THR A 96 11.23 -6.19 6.31
C THR A 96 12.11 -6.65 5.14
N SER A 97 12.89 -7.72 5.36
CA SER A 97 13.69 -8.31 4.29
C SER A 97 12.86 -9.14 3.28
N ILE A 98 11.57 -9.31 3.55
CA ILE A 98 10.63 -10.08 2.73
C ILE A 98 9.64 -9.21 1.96
N GLU A 99 9.86 -7.90 1.94
CA GLU A 99 9.04 -6.97 1.15
C GLU A 99 9.18 -7.21 -0.36
N HIS A 100 8.19 -6.75 -1.10
CA HIS A 100 8.28 -6.73 -2.56
C HIS A 100 9.42 -5.81 -3.03
N LYS A 101 10.00 -6.10 -4.20
CA LYS A 101 11.10 -5.32 -4.80
C LYS A 101 10.79 -3.83 -4.90
N ALA A 102 9.53 -3.45 -5.10
CA ALA A 102 9.10 -2.05 -5.14
C ALA A 102 9.50 -1.28 -3.87
N ILE A 103 9.44 -1.92 -2.69
CA ILE A 103 9.87 -1.33 -1.42
C ILE A 103 11.37 -1.48 -1.23
N LEU A 104 11.92 -2.69 -1.43
CA LEU A 104 13.35 -2.93 -1.19
C LEU A 104 14.27 -2.06 -2.05
N GLU A 105 13.96 -1.90 -3.34
CA GLU A 105 14.77 -1.05 -4.24
C GLU A 105 14.60 0.44 -3.92
N THR A 106 13.40 0.87 -3.50
CA THR A 106 13.18 2.24 -3.02
C THR A 106 13.98 2.52 -1.75
N CYS A 107 14.01 1.58 -0.80
CA CYS A 107 14.83 1.70 0.40
C CYS A 107 16.32 1.81 0.05
N LYS A 108 16.86 0.95 -0.82
CA LYS A 108 18.25 1.03 -1.30
C LYS A 108 18.57 2.36 -1.99
N PHE A 109 17.61 2.92 -2.72
CA PHE A 109 17.77 4.26 -3.31
C PHE A 109 17.84 5.34 -2.24
N LEU A 110 17.02 5.26 -1.20
CA LEU A 110 17.02 6.21 -0.09
C LEU A 110 18.28 6.10 0.77
N GLU A 111 18.85 4.89 0.96
CA GLU A 111 20.15 4.72 1.61
C GLU A 111 21.25 5.54 0.92
N LYS A 112 21.26 5.56 -0.42
CA LYS A 112 22.19 6.42 -1.21
C LYS A 112 21.95 7.91 -1.03
N LYS A 113 20.78 8.29 -0.50
CA LYS A 113 20.40 9.68 -0.17
C LYS A 113 20.58 10.03 1.32
N GLY A 114 21.23 9.15 2.08
CA GLY A 114 21.57 9.37 3.48
C GLY A 114 20.49 8.94 4.48
N PHE A 115 19.53 8.10 4.05
CA PHE A 115 18.64 7.43 4.97
C PHE A 115 19.31 6.18 5.54
N GLU A 116 18.95 5.82 6.76
CA GLU A 116 19.30 4.54 7.37
C GLU A 116 18.12 3.59 7.28
N VAL A 117 18.34 2.35 6.87
CA VAL A 117 17.27 1.36 6.73
C VAL A 117 17.56 0.12 7.57
N SER A 118 16.63 -0.23 8.45
CA SER A 118 16.64 -1.47 9.21
C SER A 118 15.74 -2.50 8.55
N TYR A 119 16.31 -3.59 8.06
CA TYR A 119 15.60 -4.71 7.44
C TYR A 119 15.35 -5.81 8.46
N LEU A 120 14.13 -5.93 8.96
CA LEU A 120 13.72 -6.99 9.87
C LEU A 120 13.68 -8.33 9.17
N LYS A 121 14.22 -9.36 9.81
CA LYS A 121 14.18 -10.73 9.29
C LYS A 121 12.98 -11.46 9.91
N PRO A 122 12.23 -12.24 9.11
CA PRO A 122 11.16 -13.07 9.65
C PRO A 122 11.71 -14.18 10.54
N GLY A 123 10.89 -14.62 11.48
CA GLY A 123 11.13 -15.83 12.26
C GLY A 123 11.02 -17.10 11.41
N ASN A 124 11.19 -18.25 12.06
CA ASN A 124 11.11 -19.55 11.38
C ASN A 124 9.73 -19.86 10.77
N ASP A 125 8.70 -19.23 11.25
CA ASP A 125 7.33 -19.30 10.73
C ASP A 125 7.05 -18.31 9.59
N GLY A 126 8.05 -17.51 9.18
CA GLY A 126 7.96 -16.50 8.14
C GLY A 126 7.32 -15.18 8.58
N ARG A 127 7.01 -15.00 9.87
CA ARG A 127 6.39 -13.79 10.42
C ARG A 127 7.42 -12.86 11.04
N ILE A 128 7.19 -11.57 10.93
CA ILE A 128 7.93 -10.56 11.67
C ILE A 128 7.44 -10.54 13.14
N LEU A 129 8.36 -10.43 14.07
CA LEU A 129 8.00 -10.33 15.48
C LEU A 129 7.80 -8.86 15.87
N LEU A 130 6.69 -8.56 16.57
CA LEU A 130 6.45 -7.21 17.13
C LEU A 130 7.61 -6.75 18.02
N ASN A 131 8.25 -7.66 18.74
CA ASN A 131 9.40 -7.33 19.59
C ASN A 131 10.61 -6.84 18.78
N ASP A 132 10.79 -7.32 17.54
CA ASP A 132 11.85 -6.81 16.68
C ASP A 132 11.49 -5.41 16.17
N VAL A 133 10.23 -5.16 15.80
CA VAL A 133 9.78 -3.80 15.47
C VAL A 133 10.05 -2.84 16.63
N LYS A 134 9.67 -3.22 17.87
CA LYS A 134 9.90 -2.42 19.07
C LYS A 134 11.38 -2.12 19.32
N LYS A 135 12.27 -3.05 18.99
CA LYS A 135 13.72 -2.90 19.19
C LYS A 135 14.35 -1.93 18.19
N TYR A 136 13.81 -1.87 16.96
CA TYR A 136 14.39 -1.05 15.90
C TYR A 136 13.73 0.32 15.77
N VAL A 137 12.50 0.52 16.24
CA VAL A 137 11.86 1.85 16.27
C VAL A 137 12.56 2.73 17.29
N ARG A 138 13.00 3.92 16.85
CA ARG A 138 13.74 4.91 17.62
C ARG A 138 13.24 6.33 17.31
N ASP A 139 13.72 7.33 18.01
CA ASP A 139 13.19 8.71 17.93
C ASP A 139 13.33 9.34 16.53
N ASP A 140 14.36 8.97 15.77
CA ASP A 140 14.58 9.43 14.40
C ASP A 140 13.95 8.50 13.33
N THR A 141 13.12 7.52 13.74
CA THR A 141 12.37 6.70 12.80
C THR A 141 11.29 7.52 12.12
N LEU A 142 11.37 7.59 10.79
CA LEU A 142 10.40 8.26 9.93
C LEU A 142 9.17 7.38 9.69
N ILE A 143 9.43 6.15 9.27
CA ILE A 143 8.39 5.23 8.81
C ILE A 143 8.74 3.78 9.16
N VAL A 144 7.71 3.03 9.54
CA VAL A 144 7.69 1.57 9.56
C VAL A 144 6.86 1.10 8.37
N SER A 145 7.38 0.20 7.55
CA SER A 145 6.67 -0.32 6.38
C SER A 145 6.70 -1.85 6.40
N VAL A 146 5.53 -2.47 6.41
CA VAL A 146 5.37 -3.93 6.46
C VAL A 146 4.26 -4.37 5.53
N MET A 147 4.53 -5.35 4.66
CA MET A 147 3.49 -5.97 3.85
C MET A 147 2.49 -6.73 4.73
N HIS A 148 1.20 -6.71 4.36
CA HIS A 148 0.19 -7.46 5.10
C HIS A 148 0.27 -8.96 4.78
N VAL A 149 0.30 -9.31 3.50
CA VAL A 149 0.41 -10.70 3.04
C VAL A 149 1.58 -10.81 2.08
N ASN A 150 2.47 -11.76 2.34
CA ASN A 150 3.62 -11.97 1.47
C ASN A 150 3.17 -12.59 0.13
N ASN A 151 3.59 -11.98 -0.97
CA ASN A 151 3.19 -12.36 -2.33
C ASN A 151 3.73 -13.72 -2.80
N GLU A 152 4.77 -14.26 -2.16
CA GLU A 152 5.36 -15.55 -2.51
C GLU A 152 4.86 -16.68 -1.60
N THR A 153 4.84 -16.43 -0.28
CA THR A 153 4.53 -17.46 0.72
C THR A 153 3.08 -17.46 1.18
N GLY A 154 2.35 -16.35 1.00
CA GLY A 154 0.98 -16.18 1.51
C GLY A 154 0.90 -15.96 3.02
N ILE A 155 2.04 -15.78 3.70
CA ILE A 155 2.08 -15.58 5.15
C ILE A 155 1.55 -14.20 5.50
N ILE A 156 0.58 -14.16 6.43
CA ILE A 156 0.00 -12.93 6.97
C ILE A 156 0.92 -12.40 8.07
N GLN A 157 1.33 -11.14 7.95
CA GLN A 157 2.18 -10.44 8.91
C GLN A 157 1.35 -9.78 10.03
N PRO A 158 1.89 -9.57 11.22
CA PRO A 158 1.16 -9.05 12.39
C PRO A 158 0.97 -7.53 12.33
N VAL A 159 0.46 -7.00 11.21
CA VAL A 159 0.36 -5.55 10.96
C VAL A 159 -0.62 -4.86 11.89
N GLN A 160 -1.65 -5.56 12.40
CA GLN A 160 -2.57 -5.00 13.40
C GLN A 160 -1.84 -4.73 14.72
N GLU A 161 -1.07 -5.69 15.23
CA GLU A 161 -0.31 -5.52 16.47
C GLU A 161 0.77 -4.43 16.33
N ILE A 162 1.37 -4.32 15.13
CA ILE A 162 2.35 -3.27 14.82
C ILE A 162 1.68 -1.90 14.82
N GLY A 163 0.52 -1.75 14.16
CA GLY A 163 -0.25 -0.51 14.14
C GLY A 163 -0.69 -0.08 15.55
N ASP A 164 -1.17 -1.02 16.37
CA ASP A 164 -1.54 -0.75 17.76
C ASP A 164 -0.35 -0.25 18.61
N TYR A 165 0.85 -0.75 18.33
CA TYR A 165 2.06 -0.27 18.96
C TYR A 165 2.48 1.12 18.49
N LEU A 166 2.29 1.43 17.20
CA LEU A 166 2.77 2.67 16.60
C LEU A 166 1.81 3.86 16.76
N VAL A 167 0.52 3.63 17.02
CA VAL A 167 -0.54 4.66 17.03
C VAL A 167 -0.24 5.87 17.93
N ASN A 168 0.55 5.69 18.99
CA ASN A 168 0.93 6.78 19.91
C ASN A 168 2.38 7.24 19.73
N LYS A 169 2.99 6.94 18.57
CA LYS A 169 4.36 7.31 18.24
C LYS A 169 4.38 8.29 17.07
N GLU A 170 5.36 9.16 17.05
CA GLU A 170 5.61 10.07 15.94
C GLU A 170 6.34 9.34 14.80
N VAL A 171 5.79 8.23 14.32
CA VAL A 171 6.34 7.37 13.28
C VAL A 171 5.20 7.00 12.33
N TYR A 172 5.37 7.25 11.05
CA TYR A 172 4.38 6.82 10.06
C TYR A 172 4.36 5.31 9.93
N PHE A 173 3.16 4.75 9.74
CA PHE A 173 2.99 3.33 9.46
C PHE A 173 2.38 3.11 8.08
N HIS A 174 3.14 2.44 7.22
CA HIS A 174 2.73 2.04 5.88
C HIS A 174 2.49 0.53 5.83
N VAL A 175 1.38 0.13 5.22
CA VAL A 175 1.05 -1.27 4.95
C VAL A 175 0.93 -1.51 3.45
N ASP A 176 1.75 -2.41 2.91
CA ASP A 176 1.54 -2.92 1.55
C ASP A 176 0.47 -4.01 1.58
N ALA A 177 -0.73 -3.66 1.16
CA ALA A 177 -1.90 -4.52 1.10
C ALA A 177 -2.18 -5.09 -0.29
N THR A 178 -1.20 -5.06 -1.21
CA THR A 178 -1.35 -5.50 -2.59
C THR A 178 -1.93 -6.91 -2.70
N GLN A 179 -1.59 -7.81 -1.79
CA GLN A 179 -2.09 -9.19 -1.80
C GLN A 179 -3.33 -9.42 -0.94
N SER A 180 -3.70 -8.48 -0.10
CA SER A 180 -4.79 -8.63 0.86
C SER A 180 -6.03 -7.77 0.57
N PHE A 181 -5.87 -6.65 -0.14
CA PHE A 181 -7.01 -5.83 -0.53
C PHE A 181 -7.97 -6.62 -1.42
N GLY A 182 -9.27 -6.51 -1.14
CA GLY A 182 -10.31 -7.30 -1.79
C GLY A 182 -10.48 -8.74 -1.26
N LYS A 183 -9.51 -9.25 -0.45
CA LYS A 183 -9.56 -10.61 0.12
C LYS A 183 -9.72 -10.59 1.64
N LEU A 184 -9.02 -9.71 2.34
CA LEU A 184 -8.98 -9.59 3.81
C LEU A 184 -9.39 -8.19 4.26
N VAL A 185 -10.48 -7.66 3.68
CA VAL A 185 -10.90 -6.26 3.90
C VAL A 185 -11.27 -5.99 5.36
N ASP A 186 -11.93 -6.93 6.01
CA ASP A 186 -12.34 -6.77 7.41
C ASP A 186 -11.13 -6.70 8.36
N GLU A 187 -10.05 -7.39 8.03
CA GLU A 187 -8.78 -7.29 8.76
C GLU A 187 -8.14 -5.91 8.51
N LEU A 188 -8.11 -5.46 7.25
CA LEU A 188 -7.53 -4.15 6.88
C LEU A 188 -8.20 -2.98 7.60
N LYS A 189 -9.53 -3.03 7.80
CA LYS A 189 -10.29 -2.01 8.55
C LYS A 189 -9.90 -1.89 10.02
N GLN A 190 -9.30 -2.91 10.59
CA GLN A 190 -8.90 -2.93 12.01
C GLN A 190 -7.48 -2.44 12.22
N ILE A 191 -6.69 -2.31 11.15
CA ILE A 191 -5.29 -1.90 11.23
C ILE A 191 -5.22 -0.37 11.35
N LYS A 192 -4.46 0.12 12.31
CA LYS A 192 -4.15 1.54 12.48
C LYS A 192 -2.92 1.89 11.63
N TYR A 193 -3.13 2.24 10.39
CA TYR A 193 -2.09 2.68 9.45
C TYR A 193 -2.28 4.15 9.08
N ASP A 194 -1.20 4.80 8.64
CA ASP A 194 -1.23 6.14 8.05
C ASP A 194 -1.35 6.06 6.53
N MET A 195 -0.75 5.04 5.91
CA MET A 195 -0.75 4.86 4.45
C MET A 195 -0.94 3.39 4.11
N LEU A 196 -1.74 3.14 3.07
CA LEU A 196 -2.02 1.80 2.55
C LEU A 196 -1.77 1.77 1.03
N SER A 197 -0.91 0.87 0.57
CA SER A 197 -0.77 0.58 -0.85
C SER A 197 -1.55 -0.65 -1.23
N MET A 198 -2.25 -0.59 -2.36
CA MET A 198 -3.06 -1.70 -2.86
C MET A 198 -2.97 -1.80 -4.39
N SER A 199 -3.44 -2.91 -4.93
CA SER A 199 -3.61 -3.11 -6.37
C SER A 199 -4.95 -3.77 -6.63
N ALA A 200 -5.56 -3.43 -7.75
CA ALA A 200 -6.77 -4.08 -8.26
C ALA A 200 -6.42 -5.36 -9.01
#